data_d49f65c75fe30820aa538f538bda4258
#
_entry.id   d49f65c75fe30820aa538f538bda4258
#
_cell.length_a   1.000
_cell.length_b   1.000
_cell.length_c   1.000
_cell.angle_alpha   90.00
_cell.angle_beta   90.00
_cell.angle_gamma   90.00
#
_symmetry.space_group_name_H-M   'P 1'
#
loop_
_entity.id
_entity.type
_entity.pdbx_description
1 polymer ?
#
loop_
_entity_poly.entity_id
_entity_poly.type
_entity_poly.pdbx_seq_one_letter_code
_entity_poly.pdbx_strand_id
1 'polypeptide(L)'
;HSTVELLLRYLHGTVMADLSHINRLVRIERNSFMNLDVTAIRNLELVRNMTDGSKRGTLLQVLDFTNTSMGARRLRSWIESPLLDVGRIYERQEAVAELAAAAELREAIVAQLKAVADLERIVSRIEVGSANARDLVALRNSLSVLPGLKGILEGCSSGLLRKLWKGLHLHEELAARLQQAIVDEPPFSVREGGMIRTGYNQELDELHLIAADNKTWMQNFEQKIKEETGIKTMKVGFNKVFGYYIEVSKGQSSSVPPYFVRKQTLVNAERYIVPELKEFENKILGAKEKIEQLEYYLFDELRTLIRGKIKEIQETARAVSYIDVLTGLAEAAYKYNYVRPELNNNGEIKIVDGRHPVVERLLEKEIFVPNNTNLNNADERMIIITGPNMAGKSTYMRQVALLVLMTQIGSFIPARQASVCPVDKIFTRVGASDDLATGQSTFMVEMNEV
;
A
#
# COMPACT_ATOMS: atom_id res chain seq x y z
N HIS A 1 -11.06 -11.28 28.44
CA HIS A 1 -11.47 -9.91 28.82
C HIS A 1 -10.35 -9.15 29.52
N SER A 2 -9.64 -9.73 30.52
CA SER A 2 -8.60 -9.05 31.31
C SER A 2 -7.40 -8.55 30.45
N THR A 3 -6.93 -9.33 29.48
CA THR A 3 -5.80 -8.94 28.63
C THR A 3 -6.13 -7.74 27.73
N VAL A 4 -7.35 -7.68 27.19
CA VAL A 4 -7.81 -6.56 26.37
C VAL A 4 -7.96 -5.30 27.19
N GLU A 5 -8.51 -5.44 28.40
CA GLU A 5 -8.66 -4.31 29.33
C GLU A 5 -7.30 -3.75 29.76
N LEU A 6 -6.33 -4.61 30.06
CA LEU A 6 -4.96 -4.19 30.37
C LEU A 6 -4.30 -3.48 29.18
N LEU A 7 -4.47 -4.00 27.96
CA LEU A 7 -3.95 -3.36 26.75
C LEU A 7 -4.58 -1.98 26.52
N LEU A 8 -5.89 -1.86 26.66
CA LEU A 8 -6.57 -0.56 26.50
C LEU A 8 -6.15 0.44 27.59
N ARG A 9 -6.00 0.00 28.84
CA ARG A 9 -5.47 0.84 29.94
C ARG A 9 -4.03 1.29 29.66
N TYR A 10 -3.18 0.40 29.15
CA TYR A 10 -1.82 0.74 28.76
C TYR A 10 -1.80 1.77 27.64
N LEU A 11 -2.60 1.56 26.58
CA LEU A 11 -2.71 2.51 25.47
C LEU A 11 -3.25 3.87 25.91
N HIS A 12 -4.25 3.91 26.78
CA HIS A 12 -4.75 5.17 27.37
C HIS A 12 -3.70 5.90 28.22
N GLY A 13 -2.85 5.16 28.90
CA GLY A 13 -1.81 5.74 29.76
C GLY A 13 -0.55 6.18 29.03
N THR A 14 -0.25 5.59 27.86
CA THR A 14 1.01 5.83 27.12
C THR A 14 0.81 6.66 25.86
N VAL A 15 -0.33 6.51 25.18
CA VAL A 15 -0.67 7.24 23.98
C VAL A 15 -1.72 8.26 24.39
N MET A 16 -1.32 9.53 24.58
CA MET A 16 -2.24 10.65 24.88
C MET A 16 -3.16 10.99 23.67
N ALA A 17 -3.46 10.04 22.81
CA ALA A 17 -4.29 10.20 21.64
C ALA A 17 -5.67 9.55 21.84
N ASP A 18 -6.67 10.06 21.16
CA ASP A 18 -7.99 9.46 21.10
C ASP A 18 -7.92 8.05 20.50
N LEU A 19 -8.36 7.04 21.27
CA LEU A 19 -8.41 5.63 20.88
C LEU A 19 -9.73 5.24 20.20
N SER A 20 -10.56 6.20 19.82
CA SER A 20 -11.87 5.97 19.16
C SER A 20 -11.75 5.19 17.84
N HIS A 21 -10.55 5.22 17.22
CA HIS A 21 -10.24 4.44 16.03
C HIS A 21 -10.08 2.93 16.29
N ILE A 22 -9.87 2.49 17.55
CA ILE A 22 -9.81 1.08 17.92
C ILE A 22 -11.23 0.56 18.19
N ASN A 23 -11.90 0.14 17.12
CA ASN A 23 -13.31 -0.26 17.16
C ASN A 23 -13.54 -1.77 16.98
N ARG A 24 -12.49 -2.57 16.80
CA ARG A 24 -12.60 -4.02 16.56
C ARG A 24 -11.56 -4.82 17.30
N LEU A 25 -12.04 -5.87 17.99
CA LEU A 25 -11.21 -6.92 18.57
C LEU A 25 -11.30 -8.18 17.69
N VAL A 26 -10.18 -8.70 17.25
CA VAL A 26 -10.11 -9.96 16.52
C VAL A 26 -9.40 -10.99 17.38
N ARG A 27 -10.10 -12.04 17.77
CA ARG A 27 -9.50 -13.20 18.43
C ARG A 27 -8.84 -14.07 17.37
N ILE A 28 -7.53 -14.27 17.47
CA ILE A 28 -6.79 -15.23 16.65
C ILE A 28 -6.79 -16.57 17.40
N GLU A 29 -7.46 -17.56 16.84
CA GLU A 29 -7.39 -18.92 17.35
C GLU A 29 -6.12 -19.57 16.83
N ARG A 30 -5.20 -19.90 17.73
CA ARG A 30 -3.91 -20.54 17.37
C ARG A 30 -4.08 -21.82 16.55
N ASN A 31 -5.18 -22.53 16.76
CA ASN A 31 -5.51 -23.78 16.07
C ASN A 31 -6.10 -23.58 14.66
N SER A 32 -6.19 -22.35 14.13
CA SER A 32 -6.68 -22.07 12.79
C SER A 32 -5.59 -22.10 11.73
N PHE A 33 -4.33 -22.04 12.14
CA PHE A 33 -3.17 -21.95 11.24
C PHE A 33 -2.08 -22.94 11.63
N MET A 34 -1.34 -23.42 10.64
CA MET A 34 -0.13 -24.20 10.84
C MET A 34 0.86 -23.41 11.71
N ASN A 35 1.42 -24.08 12.70
CA ASN A 35 2.43 -23.46 13.55
C ASN A 35 3.80 -23.56 12.86
N LEU A 36 4.29 -22.42 12.41
CA LEU A 36 5.64 -22.26 11.88
C LEU A 36 6.46 -21.44 12.88
N ASP A 37 7.52 -22.00 13.39
CA ASP A 37 8.46 -21.25 14.21
C ASP A 37 9.41 -20.41 13.34
N VAL A 38 10.19 -19.54 13.98
CA VAL A 38 11.15 -18.66 13.29
C VAL A 38 12.20 -19.47 12.55
N THR A 39 12.59 -20.63 13.10
CA THR A 39 13.58 -21.54 12.54
C THR A 39 13.06 -22.17 11.24
N ALA A 40 11.81 -22.67 11.23
CA ALA A 40 11.19 -23.21 10.03
C ALA A 40 11.05 -22.15 8.92
N ILE A 41 10.57 -20.94 9.26
CA ILE A 41 10.45 -19.83 8.30
C ILE A 41 11.81 -19.49 7.65
N ARG A 42 12.88 -19.46 8.46
CA ARG A 42 14.25 -19.17 8.01
C ARG A 42 14.83 -20.31 7.19
N ASN A 43 14.78 -21.56 7.69
CA ASN A 43 15.41 -22.72 7.07
C ASN A 43 14.75 -23.12 5.75
N LEU A 44 13.44 -22.88 5.60
CA LEU A 44 12.69 -23.06 4.36
C LEU A 44 12.80 -21.86 3.42
N GLU A 45 13.48 -20.81 3.83
CA GLU A 45 13.62 -19.56 3.04
C GLU A 45 12.28 -19.06 2.50
N LEU A 46 11.27 -19.00 3.37
CA LEU A 46 9.91 -18.68 2.95
C LEU A 46 9.78 -17.26 2.42
N VAL A 47 10.35 -16.28 3.13
CA VAL A 47 10.18 -14.83 2.85
C VAL A 47 11.49 -14.06 2.73
N ARG A 48 12.60 -14.62 3.26
CA ARG A 48 13.97 -14.10 3.17
C ARG A 48 14.95 -15.25 2.98
N ASN A 49 15.93 -15.08 2.11
CA ASN A 49 16.99 -16.05 1.95
C ASN A 49 17.99 -15.99 3.12
N MET A 50 18.74 -17.05 3.33
CA MET A 50 19.72 -17.14 4.43
C MET A 50 21.06 -16.44 4.10
N THR A 51 21.32 -16.13 2.83
CA THR A 51 22.62 -15.61 2.39
C THR A 51 22.75 -14.11 2.63
N ASP A 52 21.77 -13.32 2.17
CA ASP A 52 21.77 -11.86 2.22
C ASP A 52 20.51 -11.24 2.81
N GLY A 53 19.55 -12.08 3.25
CA GLY A 53 18.27 -11.64 3.80
C GLY A 53 17.30 -11.04 2.77
N SER A 54 17.65 -11.08 1.49
CA SER A 54 16.78 -10.57 0.41
C SER A 54 15.61 -11.49 0.10
N LYS A 55 14.69 -11.02 -0.72
CA LYS A 55 13.56 -11.82 -1.24
C LYS A 55 13.99 -12.82 -2.32
N ARG A 56 15.17 -12.64 -2.92
CA ARG A 56 15.66 -13.47 -4.04
C ARG A 56 15.87 -14.91 -3.56
N GLY A 57 15.38 -15.89 -4.32
CA GLY A 57 15.53 -17.31 -4.01
C GLY A 57 14.60 -17.79 -2.89
N THR A 58 13.51 -17.10 -2.59
CA THR A 58 12.51 -17.50 -1.59
C THR A 58 11.23 -18.03 -2.22
N LEU A 59 10.41 -18.76 -1.43
CA LEU A 59 9.09 -19.17 -1.86
C LEU A 59 8.21 -17.95 -2.19
N LEU A 60 8.30 -16.89 -1.38
CA LEU A 60 7.58 -15.63 -1.64
C LEU A 60 7.91 -15.04 -3.00
N GLN A 61 9.19 -15.06 -3.42
CA GLN A 61 9.55 -14.55 -4.76
C GLN A 61 8.90 -15.35 -5.88
N VAL A 62 8.86 -16.69 -5.74
CA VAL A 62 8.30 -17.58 -6.78
C VAL A 62 6.80 -17.38 -6.95
N LEU A 63 6.08 -17.12 -5.86
CA LEU A 63 4.61 -17.02 -5.86
C LEU A 63 4.10 -15.59 -6.02
N ASP A 64 4.96 -14.57 -5.91
CA ASP A 64 4.51 -13.18 -5.90
C ASP A 64 4.30 -12.61 -7.31
N PHE A 65 3.11 -12.84 -7.82
CA PHE A 65 2.55 -12.18 -9.00
C PHE A 65 1.50 -11.14 -8.62
N THR A 66 1.55 -10.63 -7.39
CA THR A 66 0.61 -9.60 -6.94
C THR A 66 0.89 -8.25 -7.60
N ASN A 67 -0.16 -7.46 -7.80
CA ASN A 67 -0.12 -6.16 -8.46
C ASN A 67 -0.34 -4.99 -7.50
N THR A 68 -0.76 -5.28 -6.26
CA THR A 68 -1.00 -4.29 -5.22
C THR A 68 -0.13 -4.54 -4.00
N SER A 69 0.25 -3.47 -3.29
CA SER A 69 0.98 -3.61 -2.03
C SER A 69 0.17 -4.35 -0.95
N MET A 70 -1.16 -4.25 -1.01
CA MET A 70 -2.08 -4.98 -0.12
C MET A 70 -2.04 -6.48 -0.41
N GLY A 71 -2.06 -6.88 -1.68
CA GLY A 71 -1.91 -8.27 -2.11
C GLY A 71 -0.56 -8.87 -1.71
N ALA A 72 0.54 -8.15 -1.95
CA ALA A 72 1.87 -8.60 -1.55
C ALA A 72 1.98 -8.85 -0.03
N ARG A 73 1.44 -7.96 0.80
CA ARG A 73 1.37 -8.19 2.26
C ARG A 73 0.49 -9.40 2.61
N ARG A 74 -0.62 -9.57 1.91
CA ARG A 74 -1.54 -10.69 2.10
C ARG A 74 -0.89 -12.01 1.74
N LEU A 75 -0.22 -12.12 0.59
CA LEU A 75 0.50 -13.32 0.17
C LEU A 75 1.57 -13.70 1.20
N ARG A 76 2.37 -12.74 1.64
CA ARG A 76 3.36 -12.96 2.70
C ARG A 76 2.72 -13.51 3.97
N SER A 77 1.62 -12.91 4.42
CA SER A 77 0.88 -13.38 5.60
C SER A 77 0.34 -14.80 5.41
N TRP A 78 -0.09 -15.20 4.21
CA TRP A 78 -0.54 -16.55 3.94
C TRP A 78 0.59 -17.57 4.00
N ILE A 79 1.77 -17.22 3.49
CA ILE A 79 2.97 -18.06 3.54
C ILE A 79 3.44 -18.23 5.00
N GLU A 80 3.40 -17.15 5.80
CA GLU A 80 3.81 -17.19 7.22
C GLU A 80 2.74 -17.82 8.13
N SER A 81 1.49 -17.96 7.67
CA SER A 81 0.36 -18.52 8.43
C SER A 81 -0.55 -19.38 7.54
N PRO A 82 -0.08 -20.58 7.12
CA PRO A 82 -0.87 -21.49 6.31
C PRO A 82 -2.11 -22.01 7.06
N LEU A 83 -3.17 -22.31 6.34
CA LEU A 83 -4.44 -22.74 6.93
C LEU A 83 -4.38 -24.22 7.39
N LEU A 84 -5.15 -24.53 8.44
CA LEU A 84 -5.46 -25.90 8.87
C LEU A 84 -6.86 -26.35 8.39
N ASP A 85 -7.76 -25.41 8.19
CA ASP A 85 -9.13 -25.68 7.78
C ASP A 85 -9.19 -26.14 6.30
N VAL A 86 -9.48 -27.41 6.10
CA VAL A 86 -9.60 -28.03 4.77
C VAL A 86 -10.62 -27.33 3.89
N GLY A 87 -11.75 -26.90 4.43
CA GLY A 87 -12.78 -26.21 3.68
C GLY A 87 -12.28 -24.86 3.13
N ARG A 88 -11.56 -24.09 3.96
CA ARG A 88 -10.97 -22.80 3.53
C ARG A 88 -9.82 -22.98 2.55
N ILE A 89 -9.02 -24.05 2.68
CA ILE A 89 -7.98 -24.39 1.71
C ILE A 89 -8.64 -24.72 0.38
N TYR A 90 -9.67 -25.56 0.40
CA TYR A 90 -10.43 -25.96 -0.79
C TYR A 90 -11.07 -24.74 -1.49
N GLU A 91 -11.72 -23.82 -0.74
CA GLU A 91 -12.28 -22.58 -1.29
C GLU A 91 -11.24 -21.74 -2.04
N ARG A 92 -10.00 -21.66 -1.52
CA ARG A 92 -8.91 -20.96 -2.22
C ARG A 92 -8.48 -21.70 -3.47
N GLN A 93 -8.32 -23.03 -3.43
CA GLN A 93 -7.96 -23.84 -4.58
C GLN A 93 -9.01 -23.80 -5.68
N GLU A 94 -10.30 -23.77 -5.33
CA GLU A 94 -11.39 -23.59 -6.30
C GLU A 94 -11.26 -22.25 -7.04
N ALA A 95 -11.03 -21.18 -6.30
CA ALA A 95 -10.84 -19.86 -6.88
C ALA A 95 -9.58 -19.79 -7.77
N VAL A 96 -8.48 -20.39 -7.32
CA VAL A 96 -7.24 -20.49 -8.11
C VAL A 96 -7.47 -21.33 -9.37
N ALA A 97 -8.23 -22.44 -9.30
CA ALA A 97 -8.54 -23.29 -10.44
C ALA A 97 -9.33 -22.53 -11.52
N GLU A 98 -10.39 -21.82 -11.11
CA GLU A 98 -11.20 -21.02 -12.03
C GLU A 98 -10.36 -19.94 -12.72
N LEU A 99 -9.56 -19.19 -11.95
CA LEU A 99 -8.68 -18.18 -12.50
C LEU A 99 -7.54 -18.75 -13.37
N ALA A 100 -6.97 -19.91 -13.01
CA ALA A 100 -5.91 -20.54 -13.79
C ALA A 100 -6.38 -21.03 -15.15
N ALA A 101 -7.63 -21.51 -15.24
CA ALA A 101 -8.24 -21.97 -16.48
C ALA A 101 -8.59 -20.83 -17.47
N ALA A 102 -8.73 -19.59 -17.01
CA ALA A 102 -9.22 -18.44 -17.79
C ALA A 102 -8.17 -17.34 -17.89
N ALA A 103 -7.31 -17.37 -18.91
CA ALA A 103 -6.24 -16.39 -19.10
C ALA A 103 -6.79 -14.96 -19.26
N GLU A 104 -7.81 -14.78 -20.10
CA GLU A 104 -8.44 -13.47 -20.33
C GLU A 104 -9.01 -12.87 -19.05
N LEU A 105 -9.61 -13.70 -18.19
CA LEU A 105 -10.14 -13.27 -16.89
C LEU A 105 -9.00 -12.76 -15.98
N ARG A 106 -7.88 -13.50 -15.91
CA ARG A 106 -6.71 -13.07 -15.12
C ARG A 106 -6.15 -11.75 -15.62
N GLU A 107 -5.94 -11.61 -16.93
CA GLU A 107 -5.43 -10.38 -17.55
C GLU A 107 -6.34 -9.18 -17.29
N ALA A 108 -7.65 -9.36 -17.42
CA ALA A 108 -8.64 -8.32 -17.14
C ALA A 108 -8.61 -7.88 -15.67
N ILE A 109 -8.52 -8.82 -14.72
CA ILE A 109 -8.38 -8.52 -13.29
C ILE A 109 -7.07 -7.75 -13.02
N VAL A 110 -5.95 -8.22 -13.56
CA VAL A 110 -4.63 -7.59 -13.39
C VAL A 110 -4.63 -6.15 -13.91
N ALA A 111 -5.28 -5.90 -15.05
CA ALA A 111 -5.39 -4.56 -15.62
C ALA A 111 -6.08 -3.57 -14.64
N GLN A 112 -7.14 -4.01 -13.94
CA GLN A 112 -7.82 -3.18 -12.93
C GLN A 112 -6.95 -3.03 -11.67
N LEU A 113 -6.36 -4.11 -11.18
CA LEU A 113 -5.57 -4.11 -9.94
C LEU A 113 -4.36 -3.16 -9.99
N LYS A 114 -3.71 -3.02 -11.14
CA LYS A 114 -2.58 -2.09 -11.34
C LYS A 114 -2.90 -0.63 -11.05
N ALA A 115 -4.16 -0.25 -11.17
CA ALA A 115 -4.62 1.11 -10.89
C ALA A 115 -5.08 1.31 -9.44
N VAL A 116 -5.12 0.24 -8.63
CA VAL A 116 -5.54 0.31 -7.22
C VAL A 116 -4.35 0.64 -6.34
N ALA A 117 -4.42 1.79 -5.65
CA ALA A 117 -3.44 2.19 -4.65
C ALA A 117 -3.59 1.41 -3.33
N ASP A 118 -2.72 1.67 -2.38
CA ASP A 118 -2.76 1.06 -1.04
C ASP A 118 -3.90 1.63 -0.19
N LEU A 119 -5.11 1.12 -0.40
CA LEU A 119 -6.32 1.57 0.30
C LEU A 119 -6.20 1.40 1.82
N GLU A 120 -5.57 0.33 2.31
CA GLU A 120 -5.37 0.10 3.75
C GLU A 120 -4.57 1.24 4.38
N ARG A 121 -3.48 1.66 3.74
CA ARG A 121 -2.63 2.75 4.23
C ARG A 121 -3.29 4.13 4.08
N ILE A 122 -4.01 4.35 2.98
CA ILE A 122 -4.74 5.61 2.76
C ILE A 122 -5.78 5.79 3.84
N VAL A 123 -6.61 4.77 4.09
CA VAL A 123 -7.64 4.80 5.13
C VAL A 123 -7.03 5.03 6.51
N SER A 124 -5.95 4.34 6.85
CA SER A 124 -5.25 4.55 8.13
C SER A 124 -4.76 6.00 8.30
N ARG A 125 -4.18 6.62 7.24
CA ARG A 125 -3.79 8.04 7.29
C ARG A 125 -4.96 8.99 7.43
N ILE A 126 -6.09 8.71 6.80
CA ILE A 126 -7.33 9.50 6.94
C ILE A 126 -7.86 9.42 8.37
N GLU A 127 -7.85 8.23 8.96
CA GLU A 127 -8.32 7.98 10.32
C GLU A 127 -7.48 8.73 11.36
N VAL A 128 -6.16 8.68 11.23
CA VAL A 128 -5.20 9.40 12.10
C VAL A 128 -5.13 10.91 11.78
N GLY A 129 -5.71 11.38 10.66
CA GLY A 129 -5.70 12.79 10.26
C GLY A 129 -4.42 13.25 9.56
N SER A 130 -3.53 12.33 9.17
CA SER A 130 -2.25 12.63 8.48
C SER A 130 -2.32 12.53 6.96
N ALA A 131 -3.49 12.18 6.39
CA ALA A 131 -3.68 12.11 4.94
C ALA A 131 -3.59 13.49 4.29
N ASN A 132 -2.98 13.54 3.11
CA ASN A 132 -2.90 14.74 2.27
C ASN A 132 -3.79 14.62 1.01
N ALA A 133 -3.80 15.67 0.18
CA ALA A 133 -4.65 15.69 -1.02
C ALA A 133 -4.27 14.62 -2.05
N ARG A 134 -2.99 14.23 -2.15
CA ARG A 134 -2.54 13.14 -3.02
C ARG A 134 -3.09 11.78 -2.58
N ASP A 135 -3.27 11.58 -1.28
CA ASP A 135 -3.92 10.36 -0.75
C ASP A 135 -5.38 10.29 -1.19
N LEU A 136 -6.09 11.42 -1.21
CA LEU A 136 -7.48 11.48 -1.66
C LEU A 136 -7.59 11.27 -3.19
N VAL A 137 -6.63 11.77 -3.96
CA VAL A 137 -6.54 11.47 -5.41
C VAL A 137 -6.28 9.99 -5.65
N ALA A 138 -5.37 9.38 -4.90
CA ALA A 138 -5.09 7.94 -5.00
C ALA A 138 -6.31 7.09 -4.60
N LEU A 139 -7.05 7.50 -3.57
CA LEU A 139 -8.33 6.88 -3.19
C LEU A 139 -9.35 6.99 -4.33
N ARG A 140 -9.59 8.21 -4.84
CA ARG A 140 -10.49 8.48 -5.96
C ARG A 140 -10.19 7.56 -7.15
N ASN A 141 -8.94 7.53 -7.60
CA ASN A 141 -8.53 6.73 -8.75
C ASN A 141 -8.75 5.23 -8.49
N SER A 142 -8.48 4.76 -7.28
CA SER A 142 -8.73 3.37 -6.90
C SER A 142 -10.23 3.04 -6.89
N LEU A 143 -11.07 3.91 -6.35
CA LEU A 143 -12.51 3.71 -6.34
C LEU A 143 -13.11 3.72 -7.76
N SER A 144 -12.56 4.52 -8.66
CA SER A 144 -13.05 4.65 -10.06
C SER A 144 -12.87 3.37 -10.88
N VAL A 145 -11.94 2.48 -10.53
CA VAL A 145 -11.73 1.21 -11.24
C VAL A 145 -12.52 0.04 -10.65
N LEU A 146 -13.09 0.19 -9.45
CA LEU A 146 -13.84 -0.87 -8.79
C LEU A 146 -15.07 -1.35 -9.56
N PRO A 147 -15.87 -0.50 -10.24
CA PRO A 147 -16.98 -0.97 -11.07
C PRO A 147 -16.53 -1.94 -12.17
N GLY A 148 -15.41 -1.64 -12.83
CA GLY A 148 -14.81 -2.53 -13.84
C GLY A 148 -14.38 -3.88 -13.23
N LEU A 149 -13.65 -3.84 -12.10
CA LEU A 149 -13.25 -5.06 -11.38
C LEU A 149 -14.46 -5.88 -10.95
N LYS A 150 -15.50 -5.23 -10.42
CA LYS A 150 -16.73 -5.90 -9.98
C LYS A 150 -17.48 -6.54 -11.14
N GLY A 151 -17.58 -5.86 -12.28
CA GLY A 151 -18.19 -6.39 -13.50
C GLY A 151 -17.46 -7.63 -14.04
N ILE A 152 -16.13 -7.63 -14.02
CA ILE A 152 -15.30 -8.79 -14.42
C ILE A 152 -15.58 -10.01 -13.53
N LEU A 153 -15.75 -9.82 -12.23
CA LEU A 153 -15.96 -10.89 -11.26
C LEU A 153 -17.41 -11.41 -11.20
N GLU A 154 -18.37 -10.73 -11.82
CA GLU A 154 -19.78 -11.10 -11.79
C GLU A 154 -20.03 -12.50 -12.37
N GLY A 155 -19.28 -12.87 -13.43
CA GLY A 155 -19.36 -14.18 -14.08
C GLY A 155 -18.66 -15.32 -13.36
N CYS A 156 -17.94 -15.06 -12.24
CA CYS A 156 -17.21 -16.10 -11.53
C CYS A 156 -18.14 -17.08 -10.80
N SER A 157 -17.77 -18.35 -10.81
CA SER A 157 -18.54 -19.45 -10.25
C SER A 157 -18.11 -19.85 -8.83
N SER A 158 -16.81 -19.71 -8.49
CA SER A 158 -16.29 -20.14 -7.19
C SER A 158 -16.91 -19.38 -6.03
N GLY A 159 -17.24 -20.09 -4.96
CA GLY A 159 -17.87 -19.51 -3.76
C GLY A 159 -17.06 -18.39 -3.15
N LEU A 160 -15.72 -18.49 -3.14
CA LEU A 160 -14.83 -17.48 -2.60
C LEU A 160 -14.82 -16.22 -3.46
N LEU A 161 -14.72 -16.31 -4.79
CA LEU A 161 -14.76 -15.15 -5.68
C LEU A 161 -16.10 -14.42 -5.60
N ARG A 162 -17.21 -15.15 -5.52
CA ARG A 162 -18.54 -14.56 -5.29
C ARG A 162 -18.65 -13.82 -3.95
N LYS A 163 -18.06 -14.38 -2.89
CA LYS A 163 -17.98 -13.72 -1.57
C LYS A 163 -17.17 -12.44 -1.64
N LEU A 164 -16.03 -12.45 -2.33
CA LEU A 164 -15.18 -11.28 -2.53
C LEU A 164 -15.88 -10.22 -3.41
N TRP A 165 -16.58 -10.63 -4.46
CA TRP A 165 -17.41 -9.76 -5.29
C TRP A 165 -18.45 -8.99 -4.47
N LYS A 166 -19.12 -9.65 -3.51
CA LYS A 166 -20.08 -9.00 -2.59
C LYS A 166 -19.38 -7.99 -1.66
N GLY A 167 -18.15 -8.23 -1.28
CA GLY A 167 -17.35 -7.35 -0.44
C GLY A 167 -16.76 -6.13 -1.16
N LEU A 168 -16.95 -5.98 -2.49
CA LEU A 168 -16.55 -4.80 -3.24
C LEU A 168 -17.64 -3.73 -3.17
N HIS A 169 -17.46 -2.74 -2.31
CA HIS A 169 -18.29 -1.53 -2.22
C HIS A 169 -17.76 -0.48 -3.19
N LEU A 170 -18.58 0.00 -4.12
CA LEU A 170 -18.12 0.80 -5.26
C LEU A 170 -17.81 2.24 -4.90
N HIS A 171 -18.62 2.85 -4.01
CA HIS A 171 -18.47 4.25 -3.56
C HIS A 171 -18.41 5.27 -4.72
N GLU A 172 -19.22 5.08 -5.76
CA GLU A 172 -19.24 5.91 -6.97
C GLU A 172 -19.51 7.39 -6.66
N GLU A 173 -20.45 7.68 -5.74
CA GLU A 173 -20.75 9.05 -5.31
C GLU A 173 -19.53 9.71 -4.63
N LEU A 174 -18.81 8.94 -3.80
CA LEU A 174 -17.60 9.43 -3.15
C LEU A 174 -16.50 9.72 -4.19
N ALA A 175 -16.29 8.79 -5.13
CA ALA A 175 -15.33 8.96 -6.21
C ALA A 175 -15.66 10.20 -7.05
N ALA A 176 -16.93 10.38 -7.43
CA ALA A 176 -17.39 11.55 -8.19
C ALA A 176 -17.18 12.86 -7.41
N ARG A 177 -17.49 12.87 -6.11
CA ARG A 177 -17.28 14.06 -5.27
C ARG A 177 -15.79 14.41 -5.14
N LEU A 178 -14.91 13.43 -4.95
CA LEU A 178 -13.47 13.66 -4.91
C LEU A 178 -12.94 14.16 -6.26
N GLN A 179 -13.49 13.67 -7.39
CA GLN A 179 -13.14 14.13 -8.73
C GLN A 179 -13.55 15.58 -8.97
N GLN A 180 -14.70 16.01 -8.45
CA GLN A 180 -15.16 17.40 -8.54
C GLN A 180 -14.37 18.33 -7.63
N ALA A 181 -13.96 17.84 -6.46
CA ALA A 181 -13.38 18.68 -5.41
C ALA A 181 -11.86 18.88 -5.55
N ILE A 182 -11.09 17.84 -5.91
CA ILE A 182 -9.63 17.88 -5.84
C ILE A 182 -9.01 17.90 -7.24
N VAL A 183 -7.99 18.73 -7.41
CA VAL A 183 -7.20 18.77 -8.65
C VAL A 183 -6.46 17.45 -8.88
N ASP A 184 -6.05 17.16 -10.12
CA ASP A 184 -5.41 15.86 -10.43
C ASP A 184 -3.98 15.77 -9.87
N GLU A 185 -3.27 16.89 -9.80
CA GLU A 185 -1.91 16.99 -9.28
C GLU A 185 -1.85 18.00 -8.11
N PRO A 186 -2.36 17.63 -6.92
CA PRO A 186 -2.36 18.54 -5.79
C PRO A 186 -0.95 18.70 -5.21
N PRO A 187 -0.66 19.84 -4.53
CA PRO A 187 0.57 20.06 -3.80
C PRO A 187 0.77 19.00 -2.72
N PHE A 188 2.01 18.86 -2.25
CA PHE A 188 2.31 17.89 -1.20
C PHE A 188 1.74 18.32 0.17
N SER A 189 1.83 19.61 0.48
CA SER A 189 1.38 20.17 1.75
C SER A 189 -0.05 20.70 1.64
N VAL A 190 -0.91 20.29 2.56
CA VAL A 190 -2.30 20.81 2.67
C VAL A 190 -2.37 22.28 3.10
N ARG A 191 -1.23 22.89 3.48
CA ARG A 191 -1.13 24.30 3.90
C ARG A 191 -0.74 25.24 2.77
N GLU A 192 -0.32 24.71 1.63
CA GLU A 192 0.14 25.54 0.49
C GLU A 192 -1.02 26.10 -0.36
N GLY A 193 -2.23 25.58 -0.18
CA GLY A 193 -3.36 25.85 -1.07
C GLY A 193 -3.20 25.23 -2.46
N GLY A 194 -4.16 25.46 -3.35
CA GLY A 194 -4.12 24.93 -4.73
C GLY A 194 -4.52 23.46 -4.84
N MET A 195 -5.19 22.90 -3.85
CA MET A 195 -5.66 21.51 -3.86
C MET A 195 -7.12 21.34 -4.28
N ILE A 196 -7.93 22.40 -4.12
CA ILE A 196 -9.36 22.38 -4.49
C ILE A 196 -9.52 22.86 -5.92
N ARG A 197 -10.36 22.15 -6.68
CA ARG A 197 -10.63 22.42 -8.09
C ARG A 197 -11.52 23.67 -8.23
N THR A 198 -11.20 24.52 -9.21
CA THR A 198 -12.05 25.65 -9.60
C THR A 198 -13.45 25.17 -9.97
N GLY A 199 -14.46 25.88 -9.51
CA GLY A 199 -15.88 25.54 -9.69
C GLY A 199 -16.44 24.62 -8.58
N TYR A 200 -15.62 24.18 -7.63
CA TYR A 200 -16.12 23.36 -6.51
C TYR A 200 -16.78 24.21 -5.39
N ASN A 201 -16.24 25.40 -5.13
CA ASN A 201 -16.77 26.31 -4.12
C ASN A 201 -16.72 27.76 -4.63
N GLN A 202 -17.88 28.43 -4.68
CA GLN A 202 -18.02 29.78 -5.24
C GLN A 202 -17.19 30.81 -4.49
N GLU A 203 -17.18 30.77 -3.14
CA GLU A 203 -16.41 31.72 -2.31
C GLU A 203 -14.91 31.60 -2.57
N LEU A 204 -14.42 30.35 -2.74
CA LEU A 204 -13.02 30.09 -3.06
C LEU A 204 -12.67 30.64 -4.45
N ASP A 205 -13.53 30.48 -5.44
CA ASP A 205 -13.33 30.99 -6.80
C ASP A 205 -13.28 32.52 -6.79
N GLU A 206 -14.15 33.20 -6.05
CA GLU A 206 -14.14 34.65 -5.88
C GLU A 206 -12.84 35.15 -5.23
N LEU A 207 -12.35 34.45 -4.20
CA LEU A 207 -11.06 34.77 -3.56
C LEU A 207 -9.88 34.58 -4.51
N HIS A 208 -9.91 33.55 -5.34
CA HIS A 208 -8.88 33.32 -6.37
C HIS A 208 -8.89 34.42 -7.43
N LEU A 209 -10.05 34.91 -7.84
CA LEU A 209 -10.16 36.06 -8.77
C LEU A 209 -9.52 37.31 -8.16
N ILE A 210 -9.81 37.61 -6.88
CA ILE A 210 -9.20 38.74 -6.17
C ILE A 210 -7.67 38.61 -6.11
N ALA A 211 -7.16 37.40 -5.84
CA ALA A 211 -5.72 37.14 -5.78
C ALA A 211 -5.03 37.17 -7.14
N ALA A 212 -5.72 36.78 -8.23
CA ALA A 212 -5.21 36.78 -9.59
C ALA A 212 -5.12 38.17 -10.22
N ASP A 213 -6.00 39.09 -9.84
CA ASP A 213 -6.06 40.45 -10.37
C ASP A 213 -4.85 41.33 -9.97
N ASN A 214 -3.97 40.80 -9.14
CA ASN A 214 -2.77 41.46 -8.63
C ASN A 214 -1.89 42.06 -9.75
N LYS A 215 -1.62 41.32 -10.81
CA LYS A 215 -0.72 41.75 -11.89
C LYS A 215 -1.33 42.89 -12.70
N THR A 216 -2.58 42.80 -13.01
CA THR A 216 -3.34 43.82 -13.78
C THR A 216 -3.48 45.08 -12.94
N TRP A 217 -3.85 44.94 -11.65
CA TRP A 217 -3.94 46.09 -10.76
C TRP A 217 -2.60 46.81 -10.58
N MET A 218 -1.49 46.08 -10.41
CA MET A 218 -0.16 46.69 -10.29
C MET A 218 0.23 47.47 -11.53
N GLN A 219 -0.04 46.94 -12.74
CA GLN A 219 0.24 47.65 -13.97
C GLN A 219 -0.59 48.95 -14.11
N ASN A 220 -1.87 48.86 -13.82
CA ASN A 220 -2.78 49.98 -13.85
C ASN A 220 -2.40 51.05 -12.81
N PHE A 221 -2.05 50.59 -11.62
CA PHE A 221 -1.58 51.48 -10.52
C PHE A 221 -0.25 52.16 -10.85
N GLU A 222 0.71 51.42 -11.42
CA GLU A 222 2.00 51.98 -11.84
C GLU A 222 1.79 53.02 -12.92
N GLN A 223 0.90 52.81 -13.88
CA GLN A 223 0.57 53.77 -14.94
C GLN A 223 -0.11 54.99 -14.32
N LYS A 224 -1.13 54.81 -13.48
CA LYS A 224 -1.84 55.92 -12.79
C LYS A 224 -0.86 56.82 -12.03
N ILE A 225 0.03 56.24 -11.23
CA ILE A 225 0.99 57.04 -10.46
C ILE A 225 2.03 57.74 -11.32
N LYS A 226 2.48 57.11 -12.43
CA LYS A 226 3.36 57.80 -13.40
C LYS A 226 2.69 59.01 -14.07
N GLU A 227 1.40 58.94 -14.37
CA GLU A 227 0.62 60.03 -14.91
C GLU A 227 0.41 61.14 -13.90
N GLU A 228 0.05 60.78 -12.67
CA GLU A 228 -0.17 61.75 -11.56
C GLU A 228 1.10 62.52 -11.14
N THR A 229 2.23 61.79 -11.10
CA THR A 229 3.49 62.37 -10.57
C THR A 229 4.41 62.92 -11.67
N GLY A 230 4.21 62.54 -12.91
CA GLY A 230 5.12 62.85 -14.04
C GLY A 230 6.46 62.10 -14.02
N ILE A 231 6.67 61.16 -13.06
CA ILE A 231 7.93 60.43 -12.88
C ILE A 231 7.91 59.18 -13.71
N LYS A 232 8.42 59.21 -14.96
CA LYS A 232 8.40 58.11 -15.91
C LYS A 232 9.25 56.89 -15.52
N THR A 233 10.27 57.06 -14.67
CA THR A 233 11.19 55.97 -14.24
C THR A 233 10.68 55.18 -13.07
N MET A 234 9.56 55.56 -12.52
CA MET A 234 8.93 54.89 -11.38
C MET A 234 8.53 53.43 -11.71
N LYS A 235 8.76 52.49 -10.79
CA LYS A 235 8.38 51.08 -10.91
C LYS A 235 7.72 50.60 -9.66
N VAL A 236 6.66 49.85 -9.76
CA VAL A 236 6.05 49.12 -8.64
C VAL A 236 6.68 47.75 -8.54
N GLY A 237 7.15 47.35 -7.35
CA GLY A 237 7.79 46.06 -7.09
C GLY A 237 7.31 45.45 -5.78
N PHE A 238 7.67 44.18 -5.57
CA PHE A 238 7.39 43.43 -4.34
C PHE A 238 8.68 42.89 -3.74
N ASN A 239 8.81 42.99 -2.41
CA ASN A 239 9.90 42.43 -1.64
C ASN A 239 9.32 41.62 -0.45
N LYS A 240 9.82 40.45 -0.20
CA LYS A 240 9.34 39.56 0.89
C LYS A 240 9.46 40.19 2.30
N VAL A 241 10.39 41.14 2.49
CA VAL A 241 10.64 41.76 3.80
C VAL A 241 9.79 43.00 4.00
N PHE A 242 9.59 43.82 2.95
CA PHE A 242 8.94 45.16 3.05
C PHE A 242 7.58 45.20 2.36
N GLY A 243 7.15 44.13 1.69
CA GLY A 243 5.91 44.11 0.90
C GLY A 243 6.01 44.81 -0.44
N TYR A 244 4.91 45.40 -0.88
CA TYR A 244 4.87 46.19 -2.12
C TYR A 244 5.49 47.56 -1.93
N TYR A 245 6.24 48.04 -2.92
CA TYR A 245 6.91 49.32 -2.88
C TYR A 245 6.93 49.98 -4.27
N ILE A 246 7.10 51.30 -4.25
CA ILE A 246 7.35 52.10 -5.43
C ILE A 246 8.83 52.49 -5.44
N GLU A 247 9.56 52.13 -6.48
CA GLU A 247 10.97 52.46 -6.64
C GLU A 247 11.12 53.68 -7.56
N VAL A 248 11.82 54.68 -7.09
CA VAL A 248 12.10 55.95 -7.78
C VAL A 248 13.61 56.16 -7.85
N SER A 249 14.13 56.51 -9.02
CA SER A 249 15.56 56.86 -9.14
C SER A 249 15.95 58.08 -8.29
N LYS A 250 17.17 58.08 -7.70
CA LYS A 250 17.66 59.18 -6.89
C LYS A 250 17.58 60.55 -7.54
N GLY A 251 17.78 60.60 -8.86
CA GLY A 251 17.70 61.86 -9.61
C GLY A 251 16.31 62.48 -9.66
N GLN A 252 15.26 61.75 -9.31
CA GLN A 252 13.88 62.20 -9.32
C GLN A 252 13.22 62.14 -7.93
N SER A 253 13.99 61.83 -6.86
CA SER A 253 13.47 61.76 -5.50
C SER A 253 12.94 63.06 -4.95
N SER A 254 13.43 64.20 -5.42
CA SER A 254 12.93 65.54 -5.06
C SER A 254 11.55 65.85 -5.64
N SER A 255 11.10 65.13 -6.67
CA SER A 255 9.81 65.32 -7.33
C SER A 255 8.72 64.39 -6.76
N VAL A 256 9.03 63.59 -5.74
CA VAL A 256 8.10 62.67 -5.12
C VAL A 256 7.09 63.39 -4.26
N PRO A 257 5.77 63.13 -4.42
CA PRO A 257 4.73 63.81 -3.63
C PRO A 257 4.86 63.55 -2.11
N PRO A 258 4.37 64.49 -1.24
CA PRO A 258 4.52 64.38 0.22
C PRO A 258 3.85 63.17 0.86
N TYR A 259 2.87 62.55 0.20
CA TYR A 259 2.16 61.35 0.69
C TYR A 259 2.92 60.04 0.48
N PHE A 260 4.05 60.07 -0.22
CA PHE A 260 4.96 58.95 -0.36
C PHE A 260 5.81 58.81 0.91
N VAL A 261 5.65 57.71 1.61
CA VAL A 261 6.44 57.44 2.82
C VAL A 261 7.68 56.63 2.42
N ARG A 262 8.87 57.21 2.59
CA ARG A 262 10.14 56.54 2.28
C ARG A 262 10.40 55.41 3.25
N LYS A 263 10.71 54.22 2.76
CA LYS A 263 11.00 53.01 3.52
C LYS A 263 12.45 52.56 3.40
N GLN A 264 13.07 52.73 2.24
CA GLN A 264 14.43 52.24 2.01
C GLN A 264 15.17 53.17 1.04
N THR A 265 16.46 53.43 1.31
CA THR A 265 17.34 54.12 0.39
C THR A 265 18.37 53.11 -0.15
N LEU A 266 18.46 53.01 -1.46
CA LEU A 266 19.41 52.20 -2.22
C LEU A 266 20.51 53.09 -2.79
N VAL A 267 21.53 52.48 -3.41
CA VAL A 267 22.64 53.26 -4.03
C VAL A 267 22.13 54.18 -5.13
N ASN A 268 21.22 53.72 -6.01
CA ASN A 268 20.73 54.43 -7.20
C ASN A 268 19.22 54.76 -7.18
N ALA A 269 18.48 54.36 -6.14
CA ALA A 269 17.05 54.53 -6.04
C ALA A 269 16.58 54.70 -4.58
N GLU A 270 15.36 55.16 -4.42
CA GLU A 270 14.66 55.17 -3.14
C GLU A 270 13.34 54.42 -3.26
N ARG A 271 12.94 53.69 -2.21
CA ARG A 271 11.69 52.92 -2.14
C ARG A 271 10.69 53.58 -1.20
N TYR A 272 9.48 53.72 -1.73
CA TYR A 272 8.38 54.38 -1.04
C TYR A 272 7.17 53.46 -0.92
N ILE A 273 6.32 53.80 0.05
CA ILE A 273 4.99 53.20 0.23
C ILE A 273 3.97 54.32 0.19
N VAL A 274 2.81 54.04 -0.41
CA VAL A 274 1.64 54.93 -0.37
C VAL A 274 0.45 54.20 0.24
N PRO A 275 -0.53 54.92 0.83
CA PRO A 275 -1.68 54.31 1.49
C PRO A 275 -2.46 53.34 0.57
N GLU A 276 -2.73 53.69 -0.68
CA GLU A 276 -3.45 52.91 -1.66
C GLU A 276 -2.75 51.56 -1.93
N LEU A 277 -1.41 51.57 -2.02
CA LEU A 277 -0.61 50.36 -2.20
C LEU A 277 -0.66 49.45 -0.95
N LYS A 278 -0.71 50.07 0.24
CA LYS A 278 -0.82 49.33 1.51
C LYS A 278 -2.20 48.67 1.69
N GLU A 279 -3.26 49.36 1.31
CA GLU A 279 -4.63 48.83 1.33
C GLU A 279 -4.76 47.65 0.37
N PHE A 280 -4.18 47.77 -0.83
CA PHE A 280 -4.16 46.70 -1.79
C PHE A 280 -3.38 45.47 -1.31
N GLU A 281 -2.20 45.68 -0.72
CA GLU A 281 -1.41 44.61 -0.09
C GLU A 281 -2.22 43.88 0.98
N ASN A 282 -2.88 44.61 1.88
CA ASN A 282 -3.69 44.00 2.92
C ASN A 282 -4.85 43.17 2.32
N LYS A 283 -5.48 43.65 1.21
CA LYS A 283 -6.55 42.94 0.55
C LYS A 283 -6.06 41.61 -0.08
N ILE A 284 -4.89 41.63 -0.71
CA ILE A 284 -4.31 40.42 -1.34
C ILE A 284 -3.83 39.43 -0.30
N LEU A 285 -3.09 39.89 0.73
CA LEU A 285 -2.62 39.02 1.81
C LEU A 285 -3.79 38.40 2.56
N GLY A 286 -4.83 39.22 2.85
CA GLY A 286 -6.06 38.71 3.46
C GLY A 286 -6.83 37.72 2.58
N ALA A 287 -6.84 37.91 1.25
CA ALA A 287 -7.43 36.95 0.33
C ALA A 287 -6.64 35.62 0.31
N LYS A 288 -5.31 35.69 0.30
CA LYS A 288 -4.46 34.51 0.29
C LYS A 288 -4.61 33.69 1.58
N GLU A 289 -4.61 34.33 2.74
CA GLU A 289 -4.84 33.64 4.02
C GLU A 289 -6.23 32.98 4.06
N LYS A 290 -7.26 33.67 3.55
CA LYS A 290 -8.61 33.11 3.46
C LYS A 290 -8.68 31.93 2.50
N ILE A 291 -7.99 31.99 1.36
CA ILE A 291 -7.89 30.85 0.42
C ILE A 291 -7.30 29.64 1.14
N GLU A 292 -6.16 29.78 1.82
CA GLU A 292 -5.50 28.69 2.53
C GLU A 292 -6.40 28.08 3.62
N GLN A 293 -7.10 28.93 4.38
CA GLN A 293 -8.03 28.47 5.42
C GLN A 293 -9.26 27.77 4.85
N LEU A 294 -9.88 28.33 3.79
CA LEU A 294 -11.07 27.77 3.17
C LEU A 294 -10.75 26.45 2.44
N GLU A 295 -9.63 26.37 1.74
CA GLU A 295 -9.19 25.11 1.11
C GLU A 295 -8.92 24.03 2.15
N TYR A 296 -8.29 24.37 3.26
CA TYR A 296 -8.08 23.42 4.36
C TYR A 296 -9.41 22.94 4.97
N TYR A 297 -10.37 23.85 5.15
CA TYR A 297 -11.71 23.51 5.64
C TYR A 297 -12.43 22.55 4.68
N LEU A 298 -12.48 22.86 3.40
CA LEU A 298 -13.09 22.01 2.37
C LEU A 298 -12.41 20.63 2.28
N PHE A 299 -11.10 20.61 2.40
CA PHE A 299 -10.34 19.35 2.44
C PHE A 299 -10.68 18.52 3.69
N ASP A 300 -10.85 19.15 4.85
CA ASP A 300 -11.24 18.46 6.09
C ASP A 300 -12.68 17.92 6.04
N GLU A 301 -13.60 18.63 5.38
CA GLU A 301 -14.93 18.11 5.08
C GLU A 301 -14.88 16.83 4.24
N LEU A 302 -14.03 16.77 3.20
CA LEU A 302 -13.83 15.59 2.39
C LEU A 302 -13.24 14.42 3.21
N ARG A 303 -12.27 14.69 4.08
CA ARG A 303 -11.74 13.67 5.01
C ARG A 303 -12.82 13.13 5.93
N THR A 304 -13.68 14.00 6.45
CA THR A 304 -14.79 13.63 7.33
C THR A 304 -15.81 12.76 6.60
N LEU A 305 -16.13 13.09 5.34
CA LEU A 305 -16.98 12.27 4.49
C LEU A 305 -16.42 10.86 4.30
N ILE A 306 -15.11 10.76 4.03
CA ILE A 306 -14.43 9.46 3.86
C ILE A 306 -14.42 8.69 5.19
N ARG A 307 -14.22 9.36 6.33
CA ARG A 307 -14.27 8.72 7.67
C ARG A 307 -15.59 7.99 7.89
N GLY A 308 -16.71 8.54 7.44
CA GLY A 308 -18.02 7.87 7.50
C GLY A 308 -18.12 6.57 6.69
N LYS A 309 -17.18 6.33 5.74
CA LYS A 309 -17.14 5.16 4.85
C LYS A 309 -15.96 4.22 5.10
N ILE A 310 -15.15 4.48 6.11
CA ILE A 310 -13.90 3.73 6.37
C ILE A 310 -14.13 2.22 6.42
N LYS A 311 -15.16 1.76 7.11
CA LYS A 311 -15.45 0.34 7.28
C LYS A 311 -15.69 -0.36 5.94
N GLU A 312 -16.51 0.24 5.07
CA GLU A 312 -16.81 -0.30 3.74
C GLU A 312 -15.57 -0.29 2.84
N ILE A 313 -14.74 0.78 2.92
CA ILE A 313 -13.47 0.87 2.18
C ILE A 313 -12.46 -0.18 2.67
N GLN A 314 -12.40 -0.45 3.97
CA GLN A 314 -11.56 -1.52 4.53
C GLN A 314 -12.03 -2.92 4.08
N GLU A 315 -13.34 -3.16 3.99
CA GLU A 315 -13.90 -4.40 3.45
C GLU A 315 -13.52 -4.56 1.97
N THR A 316 -13.63 -3.49 1.19
CA THR A 316 -13.19 -3.45 -0.22
C THR A 316 -11.69 -3.69 -0.35
N ALA A 317 -10.84 -3.03 0.44
CA ALA A 317 -9.38 -3.23 0.45
C ALA A 317 -9.02 -4.69 0.76
N ARG A 318 -9.73 -5.29 1.71
CA ARG A 318 -9.60 -6.70 2.03
C ARG A 318 -9.99 -7.59 0.85
N ALA A 319 -11.11 -7.35 0.20
CA ALA A 319 -11.56 -8.11 -0.97
C ALA A 319 -10.53 -8.00 -2.11
N VAL A 320 -10.08 -6.79 -2.43
CA VAL A 320 -9.05 -6.52 -3.44
C VAL A 320 -7.76 -7.30 -3.14
N SER A 321 -7.29 -7.28 -1.89
CA SER A 321 -6.06 -7.99 -1.53
C SER A 321 -6.17 -9.51 -1.67
N TYR A 322 -7.36 -10.08 -1.42
CA TYR A 322 -7.61 -11.52 -1.66
C TYR A 322 -7.65 -11.84 -3.14
N ILE A 323 -8.38 -11.04 -3.94
CA ILE A 323 -8.48 -11.20 -5.39
C ILE A 323 -7.08 -11.16 -6.02
N ASP A 324 -6.24 -10.22 -5.60
CA ASP A 324 -4.88 -10.05 -6.10
C ASP A 324 -4.01 -11.28 -5.80
N VAL A 325 -4.04 -11.80 -4.57
CA VAL A 325 -3.30 -13.03 -4.21
C VAL A 325 -3.80 -14.24 -4.99
N LEU A 326 -5.12 -14.44 -5.09
CA LEU A 326 -5.69 -15.59 -5.82
C LEU A 326 -5.33 -15.53 -7.31
N THR A 327 -5.38 -14.32 -7.90
CA THR A 327 -4.97 -14.09 -9.29
C THR A 327 -3.47 -14.35 -9.46
N GLY A 328 -2.64 -13.91 -8.52
CA GLY A 328 -1.19 -14.17 -8.52
C GLY A 328 -0.85 -15.65 -8.40
N LEU A 329 -1.52 -16.40 -7.51
CA LEU A 329 -1.34 -17.85 -7.38
C LEU A 329 -1.81 -18.60 -8.65
N ALA A 330 -2.88 -18.14 -9.28
CA ALA A 330 -3.36 -18.70 -10.55
C ALA A 330 -2.37 -18.44 -11.69
N GLU A 331 -1.77 -17.27 -11.74
CA GLU A 331 -0.72 -16.93 -12.70
C GLU A 331 0.54 -17.79 -12.50
N ALA A 332 0.98 -17.99 -11.24
CA ALA A 332 2.07 -18.90 -10.92
C ALA A 332 1.75 -20.34 -11.36
N ALA A 333 0.53 -20.81 -11.08
CA ALA A 333 0.08 -22.14 -11.47
C ALA A 333 0.11 -22.35 -12.99
N TYR A 334 -0.41 -21.41 -13.75
CA TYR A 334 -0.41 -21.43 -15.21
C TYR A 334 1.00 -21.37 -15.78
N LYS A 335 1.79 -20.38 -15.33
CA LYS A 335 3.14 -20.14 -15.87
C LYS A 335 4.12 -21.26 -15.61
N TYR A 336 3.99 -21.93 -14.45
CA TYR A 336 4.94 -22.94 -14.00
C TYR A 336 4.40 -24.38 -14.10
N ASN A 337 3.23 -24.58 -14.73
CA ASN A 337 2.57 -25.87 -14.86
C ASN A 337 2.42 -26.58 -13.49
N TYR A 338 1.89 -25.86 -12.51
CA TYR A 338 1.57 -26.45 -11.22
C TYR A 338 0.22 -27.13 -11.26
N VAL A 339 0.07 -28.21 -10.50
CA VAL A 339 -1.16 -28.98 -10.41
C VAL A 339 -1.89 -28.69 -9.12
N ARG A 340 -3.20 -28.81 -9.13
CA ARG A 340 -4.04 -28.75 -7.96
C ARG A 340 -3.85 -30.00 -7.11
N PRO A 341 -3.35 -29.91 -5.85
CA PRO A 341 -3.30 -31.08 -4.98
C PRO A 341 -4.69 -31.43 -4.45
N GLU A 342 -4.99 -32.72 -4.37
CA GLU A 342 -6.16 -33.22 -3.66
C GLU A 342 -5.94 -33.09 -2.15
N LEU A 343 -7.01 -32.72 -1.42
CA LEU A 343 -6.98 -32.63 0.03
C LEU A 343 -7.60 -33.90 0.61
N ASN A 344 -6.92 -34.52 1.56
CA ASN A 344 -7.42 -35.67 2.30
C ASN A 344 -7.36 -35.47 3.81
N ASN A 345 -8.04 -36.34 4.55
CA ASN A 345 -8.07 -36.32 6.03
C ASN A 345 -7.58 -37.64 6.62
N ASN A 346 -6.94 -38.52 5.83
CA ASN A 346 -6.47 -39.84 6.24
C ASN A 346 -5.02 -39.85 6.74
N GLY A 347 -4.37 -38.69 6.81
CA GLY A 347 -2.99 -38.57 7.27
C GLY A 347 -1.95 -38.93 6.20
N GLU A 348 -2.33 -38.95 4.92
CA GLU A 348 -1.44 -39.29 3.82
C GLU A 348 -0.88 -38.03 3.14
N ILE A 349 0.42 -38.05 2.83
CA ILE A 349 1.10 -37.11 1.95
C ILE A 349 1.70 -37.91 0.82
N LYS A 350 1.06 -37.91 -0.34
CA LYS A 350 1.49 -38.57 -1.56
C LYS A 350 1.72 -37.57 -2.66
N ILE A 351 2.96 -37.46 -3.12
CA ILE A 351 3.38 -36.56 -4.18
C ILE A 351 4.09 -37.36 -5.27
N VAL A 352 3.64 -37.21 -6.49
CA VAL A 352 4.24 -37.90 -7.66
C VAL A 352 4.93 -36.84 -8.53
N ASP A 353 6.19 -37.09 -8.86
CA ASP A 353 7.03 -36.20 -9.65
C ASP A 353 7.06 -34.79 -9.09
N GLY A 354 7.22 -34.68 -7.77
CA GLY A 354 7.36 -33.37 -7.08
C GLY A 354 8.65 -32.66 -7.46
N ARG A 355 8.61 -31.36 -7.60
CA ARG A 355 9.76 -30.51 -7.91
C ARG A 355 9.91 -29.44 -6.83
N HIS A 356 11.13 -28.99 -6.59
CA HIS A 356 11.38 -27.93 -5.62
C HIS A 356 11.01 -26.56 -6.23
N PRO A 357 10.01 -25.83 -5.70
CA PRO A 357 9.45 -24.63 -6.36
C PRO A 357 10.49 -23.52 -6.59
N VAL A 358 11.46 -23.40 -5.69
CA VAL A 358 12.50 -22.36 -5.79
C VAL A 358 13.68 -22.84 -6.65
N VAL A 359 14.19 -24.04 -6.37
CA VAL A 359 15.39 -24.55 -7.08
C VAL A 359 15.12 -24.72 -8.57
N GLU A 360 13.95 -25.23 -8.97
CA GLU A 360 13.61 -25.37 -10.40
C GLU A 360 13.57 -24.02 -11.14
N ARG A 361 13.39 -22.91 -10.43
CA ARG A 361 13.41 -21.54 -11.03
C ARG A 361 14.80 -20.92 -11.06
N LEU A 362 15.72 -21.41 -10.24
CA LEU A 362 17.13 -20.97 -10.23
C LEU A 362 18.00 -21.71 -11.23
N LEU A 363 17.56 -22.90 -11.69
CA LEU A 363 18.24 -23.68 -12.72
C LEU A 363 17.98 -23.06 -14.10
N GLU A 364 19.00 -22.42 -14.68
CA GLU A 364 18.86 -21.77 -16.00
C GLU A 364 19.04 -22.75 -17.18
N LYS A 365 19.82 -23.80 -17.00
CA LYS A 365 20.23 -24.74 -18.07
C LYS A 365 19.98 -26.22 -17.75
N GLU A 366 19.72 -26.52 -16.49
CA GLU A 366 19.55 -27.90 -16.02
C GLU A 366 18.05 -28.15 -15.71
N ILE A 367 17.61 -29.37 -15.98
CA ILE A 367 16.24 -29.80 -15.65
C ILE A 367 16.27 -30.34 -14.22
N PHE A 368 15.35 -29.83 -13.38
CA PHE A 368 15.16 -30.39 -12.04
C PHE A 368 14.62 -31.84 -12.16
N VAL A 369 15.30 -32.77 -11.51
CA VAL A 369 14.86 -34.17 -11.49
C VAL A 369 13.72 -34.33 -10.49
N PRO A 370 12.50 -34.68 -10.92
CA PRO A 370 11.36 -34.85 -10.02
C PRO A 370 11.53 -36.00 -9.03
N ASN A 371 10.86 -35.88 -7.87
CA ASN A 371 10.94 -36.89 -6.82
C ASN A 371 9.54 -37.29 -6.34
N ASN A 372 9.38 -38.57 -6.00
CA ASN A 372 8.16 -39.07 -5.35
C ASN A 372 8.29 -39.01 -3.83
N THR A 373 7.16 -38.76 -3.17
CA THR A 373 7.05 -38.78 -1.71
C THR A 373 5.82 -39.56 -1.32
N ASN A 374 5.96 -40.53 -0.39
CA ASN A 374 4.84 -41.23 0.23
C ASN A 374 5.08 -41.25 1.73
N LEU A 375 4.20 -40.63 2.48
CA LEU A 375 4.19 -40.58 3.96
C LEU A 375 2.76 -40.76 4.44
N ASN A 376 2.57 -41.60 5.45
CA ASN A 376 1.26 -41.86 6.04
C ASN A 376 1.37 -42.15 7.54
N ASN A 377 0.24 -42.20 8.25
CA ASN A 377 0.19 -42.48 9.65
C ASN A 377 0.22 -43.96 10.04
N ALA A 378 0.35 -44.86 9.04
CA ALA A 378 0.33 -46.32 9.25
C ALA A 378 1.75 -46.91 9.20
N ASP A 379 2.26 -47.21 8.06
CA ASP A 379 3.47 -47.95 7.80
C ASP A 379 4.64 -47.13 7.23
N GLU A 380 4.38 -46.00 6.63
CA GLU A 380 5.39 -45.11 6.05
C GLU A 380 5.46 -43.78 6.81
N ARG A 381 5.70 -43.82 8.14
CA ARG A 381 5.75 -42.62 9.00
C ARG A 381 7.07 -41.86 8.92
N MET A 382 8.15 -42.54 8.50
CA MET A 382 9.49 -41.98 8.50
C MET A 382 10.26 -42.44 7.27
N ILE A 383 10.96 -41.51 6.61
CA ILE A 383 11.84 -41.78 5.49
C ILE A 383 13.28 -41.54 5.91
N ILE A 384 14.17 -42.51 5.76
CA ILE A 384 15.61 -42.34 5.94
C ILE A 384 16.25 -42.05 4.58
N ILE A 385 16.85 -40.87 4.44
CA ILE A 385 17.47 -40.44 3.19
C ILE A 385 18.98 -40.49 3.32
N THR A 386 19.64 -41.31 2.52
CA THR A 386 21.09 -41.48 2.47
C THR A 386 21.66 -41.05 1.14
N GLY A 387 22.96 -40.78 1.09
CA GLY A 387 23.67 -40.42 -0.15
C GLY A 387 24.84 -39.47 0.11
N PRO A 388 25.67 -39.24 -0.89
CA PRO A 388 26.84 -38.35 -0.78
C PRO A 388 26.45 -36.89 -0.50
N ASN A 389 27.40 -36.08 -0.08
CA ASN A 389 27.17 -34.63 0.07
C ASN A 389 26.89 -34.01 -1.31
N MET A 390 26.06 -32.98 -1.34
CA MET A 390 25.58 -32.30 -2.55
C MET A 390 24.64 -33.13 -3.46
N ALA A 391 24.22 -34.32 -3.03
CA ALA A 391 23.29 -35.20 -3.80
C ALA A 391 21.81 -34.75 -3.69
N GLY A 392 21.50 -33.58 -3.12
CA GLY A 392 20.14 -33.05 -3.08
C GLY A 392 19.29 -33.52 -1.88
N LYS A 393 19.87 -34.19 -0.86
CA LYS A 393 19.12 -34.67 0.33
C LYS A 393 18.33 -33.55 1.02
N SER A 394 18.99 -32.45 1.35
CA SER A 394 18.35 -31.28 1.99
C SER A 394 17.36 -30.58 1.06
N THR A 395 17.62 -30.57 -0.23
CA THR A 395 16.70 -30.03 -1.25
C THR A 395 15.41 -30.83 -1.29
N TYR A 396 15.49 -32.17 -1.24
CA TYR A 396 14.31 -33.03 -1.19
C TYR A 396 13.48 -32.84 0.09
N MET A 397 14.12 -32.75 1.26
CA MET A 397 13.41 -32.50 2.51
C MET A 397 12.67 -31.14 2.49
N ARG A 398 13.35 -30.08 2.04
CA ARG A 398 12.73 -28.76 1.89
C ARG A 398 11.61 -28.78 0.86
N GLN A 399 11.78 -29.50 -0.27
CA GLN A 399 10.75 -29.66 -1.28
C GLN A 399 9.45 -30.19 -0.69
N VAL A 400 9.49 -31.29 0.07
CA VAL A 400 8.30 -31.87 0.69
C VAL A 400 7.60 -30.87 1.60
N ALA A 401 8.35 -30.20 2.48
CA ALA A 401 7.80 -29.19 3.39
C ALA A 401 7.16 -28.01 2.63
N LEU A 402 7.82 -27.52 1.58
CA LEU A 402 7.31 -26.41 0.76
C LEU A 402 6.04 -26.79 -0.01
N LEU A 403 5.96 -28.02 -0.56
CA LEU A 403 4.77 -28.46 -1.28
C LEU A 403 3.56 -28.63 -0.37
N VAL A 404 3.76 -29.13 0.87
CA VAL A 404 2.71 -29.17 1.89
C VAL A 404 2.26 -27.76 2.27
N LEU A 405 3.21 -26.86 2.52
CA LEU A 405 2.91 -25.46 2.85
C LEU A 405 2.15 -24.75 1.72
N MET A 406 2.59 -24.92 0.46
CA MET A 406 1.90 -24.38 -0.72
C MET A 406 0.46 -24.91 -0.83
N THR A 407 0.24 -26.18 -0.55
CA THR A 407 -1.11 -26.76 -0.47
C THR A 407 -1.96 -26.04 0.56
N GLN A 408 -1.44 -25.81 1.77
CA GLN A 408 -2.19 -25.21 2.88
C GLN A 408 -2.41 -23.70 2.76
N ILE A 409 -1.68 -23.01 1.92
CA ILE A 409 -2.04 -21.62 1.56
C ILE A 409 -3.13 -21.56 0.46
N GLY A 410 -3.49 -22.71 -0.13
CA GLY A 410 -4.45 -22.82 -1.24
C GLY A 410 -3.84 -22.68 -2.62
N SER A 411 -2.51 -22.76 -2.74
CA SER A 411 -1.78 -22.72 -4.00
C SER A 411 -1.80 -24.09 -4.69
N PHE A 412 -1.62 -24.10 -6.00
CA PHE A 412 -1.18 -25.27 -6.77
C PHE A 412 0.30 -25.51 -6.53
N ILE A 413 0.78 -26.73 -6.82
CA ILE A 413 2.13 -27.18 -6.49
C ILE A 413 2.85 -27.77 -7.72
N PRO A 414 4.19 -27.66 -7.77
CA PRO A 414 5.01 -28.30 -8.80
C PRO A 414 5.09 -29.83 -8.62
N ALA A 415 4.12 -30.52 -9.15
CA ALA A 415 4.07 -31.98 -9.16
C ALA A 415 3.31 -32.47 -10.40
N ARG A 416 3.34 -33.79 -10.68
CA ARG A 416 2.43 -34.39 -11.67
C ARG A 416 1.06 -34.70 -11.06
N GLN A 417 1.06 -35.16 -9.81
CA GLN A 417 -0.15 -35.45 -9.04
C GLN A 417 0.20 -35.37 -7.53
N ALA A 418 -0.74 -34.96 -6.71
CA ALA A 418 -0.56 -34.99 -5.26
C ALA A 418 -1.89 -35.15 -4.52
N SER A 419 -1.82 -35.88 -3.39
CA SER A 419 -2.85 -35.95 -2.36
C SER A 419 -2.20 -35.62 -1.03
N VAL A 420 -2.67 -34.58 -0.34
CA VAL A 420 -2.01 -34.02 0.83
C VAL A 420 -2.99 -33.87 1.98
N CYS A 421 -2.67 -34.48 3.11
CA CYS A 421 -3.32 -34.20 4.39
C CYS A 421 -2.70 -32.93 5.00
N PRO A 422 -3.48 -31.92 5.38
CA PRO A 422 -2.97 -30.76 6.11
C PRO A 422 -2.27 -31.17 7.40
N VAL A 423 -1.12 -30.56 7.66
CA VAL A 423 -0.32 -30.77 8.87
C VAL A 423 -0.41 -29.56 9.79
N ASP A 424 -0.34 -29.78 11.10
CA ASP A 424 -0.46 -28.73 12.12
C ASP A 424 0.85 -27.95 12.35
N LYS A 425 2.00 -28.56 12.01
CA LYS A 425 3.34 -28.03 12.24
C LYS A 425 4.32 -28.50 11.19
N ILE A 426 5.35 -27.69 10.94
CA ILE A 426 6.55 -28.08 10.21
C ILE A 426 7.75 -27.70 11.05
N PHE A 427 8.55 -28.70 11.41
CA PHE A 427 9.84 -28.50 12.07
C PHE A 427 10.94 -28.78 11.06
N THR A 428 11.95 -27.92 11.03
CA THR A 428 13.09 -28.09 10.14
C THR A 428 14.40 -27.98 10.90
N ARG A 429 15.28 -28.93 10.61
CA ARG A 429 16.67 -28.81 10.96
C ARG A 429 17.51 -28.97 9.71
N VAL A 430 18.18 -27.92 9.29
CA VAL A 430 19.00 -27.92 8.07
C VAL A 430 20.33 -27.23 8.37
N GLY A 431 21.38 -28.06 8.58
CA GLY A 431 22.74 -27.58 8.77
C GLY A 431 23.06 -27.07 10.18
N ALA A 432 24.25 -27.34 10.66
CA ALA A 432 24.80 -26.70 11.85
C ALA A 432 25.31 -25.31 11.45
N SER A 433 24.62 -24.24 11.79
CA SER A 433 25.30 -22.97 11.97
C SER A 433 25.82 -22.95 13.40
N ASP A 434 27.14 -22.98 13.57
CA ASP A 434 27.74 -22.68 14.85
C ASP A 434 27.28 -21.29 15.27
N ASP A 435 26.41 -21.22 16.27
CA ASP A 435 26.11 -19.95 16.91
C ASP A 435 27.25 -19.61 17.87
N LEU A 436 28.33 -19.11 17.31
CA LEU A 436 29.52 -18.66 18.04
C LEU A 436 29.19 -17.58 19.08
N ALA A 437 28.04 -16.91 18.96
CA ALA A 437 27.64 -15.82 19.85
C ALA A 437 27.09 -16.34 21.20
N THR A 438 26.48 -17.54 21.22
CA THR A 438 25.89 -18.11 22.43
C THR A 438 26.79 -19.13 23.14
N GLY A 439 27.91 -19.54 22.49
CA GLY A 439 28.85 -20.52 23.05
C GLY A 439 28.26 -21.92 23.27
N GLN A 440 27.10 -22.21 22.68
CA GLN A 440 26.44 -23.51 22.78
C GLN A 440 27.02 -24.47 21.71
N SER A 441 27.26 -25.71 22.10
CA SER A 441 27.65 -26.72 21.14
C SER A 441 26.52 -26.98 20.14
N THR A 442 26.86 -27.33 18.89
CA THR A 442 25.88 -27.69 17.86
C THR A 442 24.87 -28.74 18.35
N PHE A 443 25.30 -29.68 19.18
CA PHE A 443 24.42 -30.66 19.80
C PHE A 443 23.39 -30.05 20.77
N MET A 444 23.77 -29.07 21.59
CA MET A 444 22.85 -28.40 22.52
C MET A 444 21.84 -27.52 21.79
N VAL A 445 22.28 -26.84 20.75
CA VAL A 445 21.35 -26.09 19.88
C VAL A 445 20.36 -27.05 19.21
N GLU A 446 20.84 -28.23 18.79
CA GLU A 446 20.02 -29.31 18.23
C GLU A 446 18.97 -29.80 19.22
N MET A 447 19.33 -30.04 20.46
CA MET A 447 18.40 -30.54 21.47
C MET A 447 17.37 -29.50 21.94
N ASN A 448 17.69 -28.23 21.84
CA ASN A 448 16.76 -27.15 22.21
C ASN A 448 15.78 -26.78 21.09
N GLU A 449 16.07 -27.12 19.82
CA GLU A 449 15.20 -26.84 18.67
C GLU A 449 14.17 -27.98 18.43
N VAL A 450 14.32 -29.16 19.03
CA VAL A 450 13.41 -30.30 18.95
C VAL A 450 12.53 -30.36 20.21
#